data_ac69bda2bee29a36da2e7c921212bac3
#
_entry.id   ac69bda2bee29a36da2e7c921212bac3
#
_cell.length_a   1.000
_cell.length_b   1.000
_cell.length_c   1.000
_cell.angle_alpha   90.00
_cell.angle_beta   90.00
_cell.angle_gamma   90.00
#
_symmetry.space_group_name_H-M   'P 1'
#
loop_
_entity.id
_entity.type
_entity.pdbx_description
1 polymer ?
#
loop_
_entity_poly.entity_id
_entity_poly.type
_entity_poly.pdbx_seq_one_letter_code
_entity_poly.pdbx_strand_id
1 'polypeptide(L)'
;YGGVLALKPGIAGIEVKQLFTADLKSFIEDHITLVFSGQTRLSGINNWEVYKAFFDGDKKTKEGLQKIADLSKKALLAIENREFDNFINFIKEEGSERTKLFPGILTAEMSSFFEEAKKINKQVGMKVCGAGGGGCFIVIHPPEVKKELVSLIEKSKMTELSFRVDSPLS
;
A
#
# COMPACT_ATOMS: atom_id res chain seq x y z
N TYR A 1 10.48 16.45 -3.39
CA TYR A 1 9.55 16.57 -4.52
C TYR A 1 8.17 17.09 -4.12
N GLY A 2 7.56 16.69 -3.05
CA GLY A 2 6.17 17.00 -2.71
C GLY A 2 5.15 16.46 -3.76
N GLY A 3 3.87 16.47 -3.41
CA GLY A 3 2.78 16.05 -4.28
C GLY A 3 2.57 14.53 -4.36
N VAL A 4 1.93 14.10 -5.43
CA VAL A 4 1.68 12.69 -5.78
C VAL A 4 2.41 12.38 -7.08
N LEU A 5 3.32 11.42 -7.05
CA LEU A 5 4.24 11.16 -8.16
C LEU A 5 4.00 9.78 -8.77
N ALA A 6 3.91 9.73 -10.10
CA ALA A 6 4.11 8.49 -10.84
C ALA A 6 5.60 8.35 -11.20
N LEU A 7 6.20 7.24 -10.79
CA LEU A 7 7.59 6.91 -11.09
C LEU A 7 7.63 5.75 -12.10
N LYS A 8 8.25 5.96 -13.23
CA LYS A 8 8.40 4.93 -14.26
C LYS A 8 9.89 4.64 -14.49
N PRO A 9 10.41 3.57 -13.91
CA PRO A 9 11.78 3.14 -14.14
C PRO A 9 12.01 2.73 -15.60
N GLY A 10 13.14 3.13 -16.15
CA GLY A 10 13.57 2.76 -17.50
C GLY A 10 15.09 2.67 -17.60
N ILE A 11 15.61 2.23 -18.74
CA ILE A 11 17.06 2.07 -18.98
C ILE A 11 17.80 3.41 -18.85
N ALA A 12 17.17 4.51 -19.27
CA ALA A 12 17.76 5.86 -19.22
C ALA A 12 17.57 6.55 -17.85
N GLY A 13 16.94 5.91 -16.87
CA GLY A 13 16.66 6.48 -15.54
C GLY A 13 15.20 6.37 -15.15
N ILE A 14 14.76 7.25 -14.27
CA ILE A 14 13.38 7.26 -13.77
C ILE A 14 12.65 8.48 -14.36
N GLU A 15 11.59 8.22 -15.13
CA GLU A 15 10.64 9.25 -15.53
C GLU A 15 9.73 9.58 -14.34
N VAL A 16 9.59 10.86 -14.02
CA VAL A 16 8.77 11.35 -12.92
C VAL A 16 7.64 12.21 -13.47
N LYS A 17 6.40 11.84 -13.16
CA LYS A 17 5.21 12.64 -13.53
C LYS A 17 4.48 13.09 -12.27
N GLN A 18 4.24 14.40 -12.13
CA GLN A 18 3.42 14.96 -11.06
C GLN A 18 1.94 14.75 -11.34
N LEU A 19 1.22 14.20 -10.37
CA LEU A 19 -0.23 13.90 -10.45
C LEU A 19 -1.04 14.68 -9.41
N PHE A 20 -0.41 15.55 -8.64
CA PHE A 20 -1.05 16.28 -7.55
C PHE A 20 -2.22 17.12 -8.05
N THR A 21 -3.35 16.96 -7.38
CA THR A 21 -4.49 17.90 -7.38
C THR A 21 -5.01 18.02 -5.95
N ALA A 22 -5.68 19.14 -5.62
CA ALA A 22 -6.26 19.33 -4.30
C ALA A 22 -7.29 18.23 -3.95
N ASP A 23 -8.08 17.82 -4.93
CA ASP A 23 -9.09 16.76 -4.76
C ASP A 23 -8.44 15.39 -4.48
N LEU A 24 -7.36 15.05 -5.23
CA LEU A 24 -6.63 13.80 -4.99
C LEU A 24 -5.97 13.79 -3.61
N LYS A 25 -5.39 14.93 -3.19
CA LYS A 25 -4.85 15.10 -1.84
C LYS A 25 -5.91 14.80 -0.79
N SER A 26 -7.05 15.49 -0.84
CA SER A 26 -8.14 15.30 0.13
C SER A 26 -8.63 13.85 0.12
N PHE A 27 -8.82 13.27 -1.06
CA PHE A 27 -9.24 11.89 -1.21
C PHE A 27 -8.27 10.90 -0.53
N ILE A 28 -6.96 11.05 -0.75
CA ILE A 28 -5.93 10.21 -0.14
C ILE A 28 -5.96 10.35 1.40
N GLU A 29 -6.00 11.59 1.91
CA GLU A 29 -5.99 11.86 3.35
C GLU A 29 -7.24 11.36 4.08
N ASP A 30 -8.39 11.33 3.38
CA ASP A 30 -9.65 10.82 3.93
C ASP A 30 -9.75 9.29 3.91
N HIS A 31 -9.14 8.61 2.93
CA HIS A 31 -9.30 7.17 2.69
C HIS A 31 -8.11 6.31 3.15
N ILE A 32 -7.03 6.92 3.60
CA ILE A 32 -5.81 6.21 4.02
C ILE A 32 -5.45 6.58 5.45
N THR A 33 -5.13 5.58 6.25
CA THR A 33 -4.49 5.73 7.56
C THR A 33 -3.13 5.05 7.53
N LEU A 34 -2.08 5.77 7.91
CA LEU A 34 -0.72 5.23 8.01
C LEU A 34 -0.52 4.64 9.41
N VAL A 35 -0.04 3.42 9.48
CA VAL A 35 0.11 2.68 10.74
C VAL A 35 1.53 2.14 10.87
N PHE A 36 2.12 2.30 12.06
CA PHE A 36 3.33 1.60 12.47
C PHE A 36 2.96 0.35 13.27
N SER A 37 3.46 -0.80 12.86
CA SER A 37 3.13 -2.10 13.45
C SER A 37 3.74 -2.34 14.85
N GLY A 38 4.59 -1.44 15.35
CA GLY A 38 5.36 -1.66 16.59
C GLY A 38 6.56 -2.60 16.44
N GLN A 39 6.78 -3.17 15.25
CA GLN A 39 7.84 -4.14 14.99
C GLN A 39 8.90 -3.57 14.04
N THR A 40 10.17 -3.89 14.28
CA THR A 40 11.26 -3.59 13.37
C THR A 40 11.21 -4.48 12.13
N ARG A 41 11.61 -3.93 10.97
CA ARG A 41 11.58 -4.66 9.70
C ARG A 41 12.66 -5.74 9.62
N LEU A 42 12.27 -6.90 9.09
CA LEU A 42 13.17 -7.91 8.55
C LEU A 42 13.18 -7.87 6.99
N SER A 43 13.15 -6.66 6.44
CA SER A 43 12.85 -6.40 5.03
C SER A 43 13.84 -7.01 4.02
N GLY A 44 15.10 -7.18 4.40
CA GLY A 44 16.11 -7.75 3.50
C GLY A 44 15.79 -9.17 3.08
N ILE A 45 15.31 -9.99 4.01
CA ILE A 45 14.97 -11.40 3.77
C ILE A 45 13.79 -11.52 2.82
N ASN A 46 12.72 -10.75 3.04
CA ASN A 46 11.51 -10.83 2.22
C ASN A 46 11.77 -10.48 0.75
N ASN A 47 12.51 -9.40 0.48
CA ASN A 47 12.88 -9.03 -0.89
C ASN A 47 13.75 -10.10 -1.55
N TRP A 48 14.73 -10.63 -0.82
CA TRP A 48 15.61 -11.67 -1.33
C TRP A 48 14.84 -12.94 -1.72
N GLU A 49 13.94 -13.41 -0.89
CA GLU A 49 13.13 -14.60 -1.18
C GLU A 49 12.24 -14.40 -2.43
N VAL A 50 11.63 -13.23 -2.59
CA VAL A 50 10.83 -12.91 -3.78
C VAL A 50 11.72 -12.86 -5.03
N TYR A 51 12.91 -12.21 -4.97
CA TYR A 51 13.82 -12.17 -6.12
C TYR A 51 14.36 -13.56 -6.47
N LYS A 52 14.76 -14.34 -5.46
CA LYS A 52 15.21 -15.72 -5.66
C LYS A 52 14.15 -16.55 -6.37
N ALA A 53 12.91 -16.56 -5.87
CA ALA A 53 11.82 -17.29 -6.49
C ALA A 53 11.56 -16.85 -7.94
N PHE A 54 11.67 -15.54 -8.22
CA PHE A 54 11.53 -15.02 -9.59
C PHE A 54 12.62 -15.55 -10.53
N PHE A 55 13.90 -15.51 -10.10
CA PHE A 55 15.04 -15.98 -10.91
C PHE A 55 15.07 -17.51 -11.03
N ASP A 56 14.64 -18.24 -10.00
CA ASP A 56 14.47 -19.71 -10.03
C ASP A 56 13.30 -20.16 -10.93
N GLY A 57 12.56 -19.20 -11.46
CA GLY A 57 11.50 -19.49 -12.44
C GLY A 57 10.14 -19.80 -11.84
N ASP A 58 9.92 -19.52 -10.54
CA ASP A 58 8.63 -19.76 -9.90
C ASP A 58 7.50 -19.01 -10.62
N LYS A 59 6.57 -19.78 -11.16
CA LYS A 59 5.46 -19.27 -11.98
C LYS A 59 4.53 -18.36 -11.18
N LYS A 60 4.23 -18.74 -9.94
CA LYS A 60 3.34 -17.98 -9.06
C LYS A 60 3.91 -16.60 -8.74
N THR A 61 5.21 -16.53 -8.43
CA THR A 61 5.90 -15.27 -8.16
C THR A 61 5.93 -14.37 -9.41
N LYS A 62 6.23 -14.94 -10.59
CA LYS A 62 6.23 -14.18 -11.86
C LYS A 62 4.85 -13.60 -12.18
N GLU A 63 3.81 -14.40 -12.10
CA GLU A 63 2.43 -13.96 -12.32
C GLU A 63 2.00 -12.90 -11.31
N GLY A 64 2.34 -13.07 -10.02
CA GLY A 64 2.04 -12.10 -8.97
C GLY A 64 2.72 -10.76 -9.19
N LEU A 65 4.01 -10.75 -9.54
CA LEU A 65 4.74 -9.53 -9.88
C LEU A 65 4.19 -8.83 -11.13
N GLN A 66 3.82 -9.60 -12.16
CA GLN A 66 3.18 -9.05 -13.36
C GLN A 66 1.84 -8.38 -13.01
N LYS A 67 1.03 -9.03 -12.19
CA LYS A 67 -0.26 -8.49 -11.74
C LYS A 67 -0.09 -7.20 -10.93
N ILE A 68 0.91 -7.12 -10.04
CA ILE A 68 1.27 -5.90 -9.31
C ILE A 68 1.65 -4.77 -10.28
N ALA A 69 2.45 -5.07 -11.30
CA ALA A 69 2.84 -4.09 -12.32
C ALA A 69 1.63 -3.58 -13.11
N ASP A 70 0.70 -4.46 -13.48
CA ASP A 70 -0.51 -4.08 -14.21
C ASP A 70 -1.48 -3.27 -13.34
N LEU A 71 -1.62 -3.61 -12.05
CA LEU A 71 -2.39 -2.81 -11.10
C LEU A 71 -1.81 -1.40 -10.92
N SER A 72 -0.48 -1.26 -10.88
CA SER A 72 0.18 0.04 -10.82
C SER A 72 -0.12 0.92 -12.04
N LYS A 73 -0.15 0.33 -13.26
CA LYS A 73 -0.56 1.03 -14.49
C LYS A 73 -2.02 1.46 -14.44
N LYS A 74 -2.91 0.57 -13.99
CA LYS A 74 -4.34 0.89 -13.83
C LYS A 74 -4.56 2.00 -12.80
N ALA A 75 -3.83 1.98 -11.68
CA ALA A 75 -3.89 3.02 -10.67
C ALA A 75 -3.48 4.40 -11.23
N LEU A 76 -2.41 4.45 -12.05
CA LEU A 76 -1.99 5.67 -12.74
C LEU A 76 -3.11 6.20 -13.66
N LEU A 77 -3.66 5.35 -14.52
CA LEU A 77 -4.74 5.76 -15.44
C LEU A 77 -5.99 6.22 -14.68
N ALA A 78 -6.34 5.58 -13.58
CA ALA A 78 -7.48 5.99 -12.75
C ALA A 78 -7.27 7.39 -12.15
N ILE A 79 -6.06 7.73 -11.69
CA ILE A 79 -5.76 9.10 -11.23
C ILE A 79 -5.87 10.10 -12.37
N GLU A 80 -5.31 9.80 -13.54
CA GLU A 80 -5.34 10.68 -14.72
C GLU A 80 -6.78 10.96 -15.18
N ASN A 81 -7.65 9.96 -15.05
CA ASN A 81 -9.08 10.07 -15.38
C ASN A 81 -9.94 10.62 -14.23
N ARG A 82 -9.35 10.94 -13.06
CA ARG A 82 -10.04 11.37 -11.84
C ARG A 82 -11.02 10.31 -11.25
N GLU A 83 -10.77 9.05 -11.53
CA GLU A 83 -11.52 7.88 -11.04
C GLU A 83 -10.92 7.41 -9.70
N PHE A 84 -11.04 8.23 -8.64
CA PHE A 84 -10.31 8.00 -7.38
C PHE A 84 -10.78 6.74 -6.63
N ASP A 85 -12.04 6.35 -6.76
CA ASP A 85 -12.53 5.08 -6.21
C ASP A 85 -11.87 3.87 -6.89
N ASN A 86 -11.66 3.93 -8.21
CA ASN A 86 -10.93 2.90 -8.93
C ASN A 86 -9.46 2.88 -8.51
N PHE A 87 -8.83 4.06 -8.38
CA PHE A 87 -7.45 4.17 -7.89
C PHE A 87 -7.28 3.48 -6.53
N ILE A 88 -8.14 3.78 -5.55
CA ILE A 88 -8.01 3.20 -4.21
C ILE A 88 -8.25 1.69 -4.20
N ASN A 89 -9.15 1.20 -5.07
CA ASN A 89 -9.39 -0.23 -5.24
C ASN A 89 -8.17 -0.94 -5.84
N PHE A 90 -7.49 -0.36 -6.83
CA PHE A 90 -6.25 -0.93 -7.38
C PHE A 90 -5.12 -0.97 -6.35
N ILE A 91 -5.02 0.02 -5.44
CA ILE A 91 -4.07 -0.02 -4.32
C ILE A 91 -4.39 -1.15 -3.34
N LYS A 92 -5.68 -1.39 -3.03
CA LYS A 92 -6.11 -2.54 -2.18
C LYS A 92 -5.76 -3.87 -2.83
N GLU A 93 -6.05 -4.00 -4.12
CA GLU A 93 -5.72 -5.22 -4.87
C GLU A 93 -4.21 -5.46 -4.92
N GLU A 94 -3.40 -4.42 -5.16
CA GLU A 94 -1.94 -4.52 -5.15
C GLU A 94 -1.43 -5.01 -3.79
N GLY A 95 -1.94 -4.44 -2.69
CA GLY A 95 -1.61 -4.88 -1.34
C GLY A 95 -1.93 -6.36 -1.13
N SER A 96 -3.11 -6.81 -1.57
CA SER A 96 -3.51 -8.23 -1.50
C SER A 96 -2.61 -9.15 -2.34
N GLU A 97 -2.25 -8.76 -3.57
CA GLU A 97 -1.35 -9.56 -4.41
C GLU A 97 0.07 -9.62 -3.84
N ARG A 98 0.56 -8.49 -3.30
CA ARG A 98 1.87 -8.42 -2.66
C ARG A 98 2.01 -9.40 -1.51
N THR A 99 1.01 -9.52 -0.65
CA THR A 99 1.05 -10.45 0.50
C THR A 99 1.14 -11.92 0.09
N LYS A 100 0.75 -12.27 -1.14
CA LYS A 100 0.82 -13.63 -1.68
C LYS A 100 2.20 -14.02 -2.20
N LEU A 101 3.11 -13.05 -2.41
CA LEU A 101 4.44 -13.31 -2.94
C LEU A 101 5.33 -14.06 -1.96
N PHE A 102 5.21 -13.77 -0.67
CA PHE A 102 6.00 -14.42 0.36
C PHE A 102 5.28 -14.36 1.74
N PRO A 103 5.24 -15.46 2.51
CA PRO A 103 4.51 -15.51 3.80
C PRO A 103 5.00 -14.49 4.83
N GLY A 104 6.27 -14.08 4.79
CA GLY A 104 6.85 -13.11 5.72
C GLY A 104 6.51 -11.64 5.44
N ILE A 105 5.73 -11.32 4.41
CA ILE A 105 5.36 -9.94 4.08
C ILE A 105 4.43 -9.35 5.14
N LEU A 106 3.49 -10.13 5.66
CA LEU A 106 2.70 -9.76 6.84
C LEU A 106 3.22 -10.49 8.06
N THR A 107 3.36 -9.77 9.18
CA THR A 107 3.55 -10.40 10.48
C THR A 107 2.24 -10.99 10.99
N ALA A 108 2.29 -11.86 12.00
CA ALA A 108 1.09 -12.44 12.61
C ALA A 108 0.16 -11.35 13.17
N GLU A 109 0.75 -10.31 13.80
CA GLU A 109 0.01 -9.19 14.38
C GLU A 109 -0.66 -8.34 13.29
N MET A 110 0.04 -8.05 12.18
CA MET A 110 -0.55 -7.34 11.04
C MET A 110 -1.70 -8.13 10.42
N SER A 111 -1.55 -9.44 10.30
CA SER A 111 -2.60 -10.32 9.78
C SER A 111 -3.81 -10.35 10.71
N SER A 112 -3.60 -10.49 12.02
CA SER A 112 -4.67 -10.46 13.03
C SER A 112 -5.41 -9.12 13.03
N PHE A 113 -4.68 -8.01 13.00
CA PHE A 113 -5.26 -6.67 12.87
C PHE A 113 -6.15 -6.56 11.63
N PHE A 114 -5.68 -7.03 10.48
CA PHE A 114 -6.41 -6.92 9.22
C PHE A 114 -7.71 -7.73 9.22
N GLU A 115 -7.70 -8.92 9.80
CA GLU A 115 -8.94 -9.72 9.95
C GLU A 115 -9.97 -9.02 10.85
N GLU A 116 -9.54 -8.39 11.95
CA GLU A 116 -10.45 -7.59 12.79
C GLU A 116 -10.95 -6.33 12.07
N ALA A 117 -10.08 -5.65 11.33
CA ALA A 117 -10.44 -4.46 10.54
C ALA A 117 -11.52 -4.78 9.48
N LYS A 118 -11.45 -5.95 8.85
CA LYS A 118 -12.47 -6.42 7.90
C LYS A 118 -13.84 -6.70 8.54
N LYS A 119 -13.88 -6.99 9.84
CA LYS A 119 -15.15 -7.14 10.57
C LYS A 119 -15.85 -5.79 10.78
N ILE A 120 -15.06 -4.70 10.92
CA ILE A 120 -15.60 -3.33 10.98
C ILE A 120 -16.24 -2.98 9.62
N ASN A 121 -15.49 -3.17 8.53
CA ASN A 121 -16.00 -2.93 7.18
C ASN A 121 -15.27 -3.81 6.16
N LYS A 122 -16.02 -4.56 5.35
CA LYS A 122 -15.47 -5.46 4.32
C LYS A 122 -14.69 -4.73 3.21
N GLN A 123 -14.90 -3.42 3.05
CA GLN A 123 -14.19 -2.60 2.06
C GLN A 123 -12.78 -2.19 2.53
N VAL A 124 -12.43 -2.46 3.80
CA VAL A 124 -11.09 -2.19 4.31
C VAL A 124 -10.05 -3.00 3.54
N GLY A 125 -9.00 -2.34 3.12
CA GLY A 125 -7.81 -2.93 2.51
C GLY A 125 -6.55 -2.59 3.29
N MET A 126 -5.46 -3.30 3.01
CA MET A 126 -4.17 -3.05 3.63
C MET A 126 -3.05 -3.21 2.60
N LYS A 127 -2.03 -2.34 2.69
CA LYS A 127 -0.82 -2.44 1.88
C LYS A 127 0.40 -2.12 2.73
N VAL A 128 1.40 -2.99 2.71
CA VAL A 128 2.69 -2.74 3.39
C VAL A 128 3.48 -1.64 2.69
N CYS A 129 4.17 -0.82 3.48
CA CYS A 129 5.10 0.19 3.00
C CYS A 129 6.49 -0.42 2.84
N GLY A 130 6.85 -0.82 1.63
CA GLY A 130 8.13 -1.48 1.32
C GLY A 130 8.03 -3.01 1.30
N ALA A 131 9.04 -3.70 1.81
CA ALA A 131 9.16 -5.15 1.73
C ALA A 131 8.30 -5.96 2.72
N GLY A 132 7.62 -5.29 3.65
CA GLY A 132 6.88 -5.95 4.73
C GLY A 132 7.79 -6.53 5.83
N GLY A 133 7.28 -7.48 6.59
CA GLY A 133 7.98 -8.07 7.73
C GLY A 133 8.06 -7.15 8.94
N GLY A 134 7.07 -6.28 9.12
CA GLY A 134 7.01 -5.24 10.14
C GLY A 134 7.12 -3.82 9.54
N GLY A 135 7.38 -2.82 10.38
CA GLY A 135 7.44 -1.42 9.99
C GLY A 135 6.05 -0.82 9.73
N CYS A 136 5.95 0.03 8.71
CA CYS A 136 4.71 0.72 8.39
C CYS A 136 3.88 0.02 7.33
N PHE A 137 2.58 0.20 7.41
CA PHE A 137 1.61 -0.17 6.39
C PHE A 137 0.51 0.88 6.32
N ILE A 138 -0.21 0.93 5.23
CA ILE A 138 -1.41 1.75 5.11
C ILE A 138 -2.66 0.89 5.24
N VAL A 139 -3.65 1.43 5.93
CA VAL A 139 -5.03 0.93 5.95
C VAL A 139 -5.85 1.80 5.03
N ILE A 140 -6.54 1.18 4.10
CA ILE A 140 -7.39 1.82 3.10
C ILE A 140 -8.83 1.57 3.53
N HIS A 141 -9.64 2.61 3.64
CA HIS A 141 -10.96 2.50 4.24
C HIS A 141 -11.93 3.59 3.74
N PRO A 142 -13.24 3.37 3.82
CA PRO A 142 -14.21 4.47 3.73
C PRO A 142 -14.02 5.45 4.90
N PRO A 143 -14.22 6.76 4.70
CA PRO A 143 -13.96 7.79 5.73
C PRO A 143 -14.75 7.60 7.02
N GLU A 144 -15.98 7.10 6.93
CA GLU A 144 -16.91 6.92 8.06
C GLU A 144 -16.43 5.92 9.11
N VAL A 145 -15.58 4.95 8.73
CA VAL A 145 -15.09 3.93 9.67
C VAL A 145 -13.73 4.28 10.29
N LYS A 146 -13.14 5.42 9.95
CA LYS A 146 -11.79 5.82 10.41
C LYS A 146 -11.67 5.79 11.93
N LYS A 147 -12.66 6.31 12.66
CA LYS A 147 -12.62 6.36 14.13
C LYS A 147 -12.57 4.97 14.77
N GLU A 148 -13.34 4.02 14.24
CA GLU A 148 -13.34 2.64 14.73
C GLU A 148 -12.02 1.94 14.42
N LEU A 149 -11.44 2.20 13.24
CA LEU A 149 -10.12 1.67 12.85
C LEU A 149 -8.99 2.22 13.74
N VAL A 150 -9.01 3.52 14.08
CA VAL A 150 -8.04 4.11 15.00
C VAL A 150 -8.11 3.43 16.38
N SER A 151 -9.32 3.22 16.90
CA SER A 151 -9.50 2.49 18.16
C SER A 151 -8.99 1.05 18.10
N LEU A 152 -9.15 0.38 16.94
CA LEU A 152 -8.61 -0.96 16.73
C LEU A 152 -7.07 -0.96 16.65
N ILE A 153 -6.47 0.05 15.99
CA ILE A 153 -5.01 0.25 15.91
C ILE A 153 -4.41 0.31 17.31
N GLU A 154 -4.98 1.15 18.19
CA GLU A 154 -4.53 1.30 19.58
C GLU A 154 -4.67 -0.01 20.39
N LYS A 155 -5.83 -0.69 20.26
CA LYS A 155 -6.07 -1.99 20.92
C LYS A 155 -5.08 -3.06 20.47
N SER A 156 -4.63 -2.99 19.22
CA SER A 156 -3.64 -3.90 18.63
C SER A 156 -2.19 -3.54 19.01
N LYS A 157 -1.99 -2.55 19.88
CA LYS A 157 -0.65 -2.02 20.27
C LYS A 157 0.17 -1.52 19.08
N MET A 158 -0.52 -1.03 18.06
CA MET A 158 0.05 -0.36 16.89
C MET A 158 -0.12 1.15 17.05
N THR A 159 0.54 1.92 16.22
CA THR A 159 0.50 3.39 16.30
C THR A 159 0.01 3.98 14.98
N GLU A 160 -1.05 4.79 15.03
CA GLU A 160 -1.40 5.67 13.91
C GLU A 160 -0.31 6.73 13.75
N LEU A 161 0.19 6.90 12.55
CA LEU A 161 1.11 7.97 12.19
C LEU A 161 0.36 9.03 11.40
N SER A 162 0.42 10.28 11.85
CA SER A 162 -0.12 11.39 11.07
C SER A 162 0.69 11.57 9.79
N PHE A 163 0.01 11.75 8.67
CA PHE A 163 0.63 12.12 7.40
C PHE A 163 -0.24 13.14 6.67
N ARG A 164 0.36 13.86 5.75
CA ARG A 164 -0.34 14.71 4.79
C ARG A 164 0.36 14.65 3.45
N VAL A 165 -0.38 14.94 2.39
CA VAL A 165 0.18 15.10 1.05
C VAL A 165 0.53 16.59 0.88
N ASP A 166 1.81 16.90 0.84
CA ASP A 166 2.27 18.28 0.60
C ASP A 166 2.08 18.67 -0.86
N SER A 167 1.90 19.96 -1.11
CA SER A 167 1.91 20.49 -2.48
C SER A 167 3.28 20.28 -3.13
N PRO A 168 3.33 20.16 -4.47
CA PRO A 168 4.60 20.15 -5.18
C PRO A 168 5.45 21.36 -4.81
N LEU A 169 6.76 21.16 -4.69
CA LEU A 169 7.70 22.26 -4.54
C LEU A 169 7.75 23.04 -5.87
N SER A 170 7.64 24.34 -5.76
CA SER A 170 7.80 25.29 -6.89
C SER A 170 9.24 25.30 -7.40
#